data_395c20c4c6a4a4fa035dd396415f0511
#
_entry.id   395c20c4c6a4a4fa035dd396415f0511
#
_cell.length_a   1.000
_cell.length_b   1.000
_cell.length_c   1.000
_cell.angle_alpha   90.00
_cell.angle_beta   90.00
_cell.angle_gamma   90.00
#
_symmetry.space_group_name_H-M   'P 1'
#
loop_
_entity.id
_entity.type
_entity.pdbx_description
1 polymer ?
#
loop_
_entity_poly.entity_id
_entity_poly.type
_entity_poly.pdbx_seq_one_letter_code
_entity_poly.pdbx_strand_id
1 'polypeptide(L)'
;MDIHVLNHPLVDHKLTVLRDKNTPSSTFRELVSELVMLEAYEATRDIEVVDKPIETPVAPMIGKHIAAPAPIIVPVLRAGLGMLDGMTKMIPSAEVGFLGMKRDEENPTQQITYANRLPEDLTGRQCFLIDPMLATGGTLVAATHYLAERGAKDITAVCILGAPEGLKFVEENLDPSIKFKLVLCAVDEKLNDLSLIHI
;
A
#
# COMPACT_ATOMS: atom_id res chain seq x y z
N MET A 1 7.34 13.97 0.62
CA MET A 1 6.70 12.70 0.22
C MET A 1 7.28 12.25 -1.11
N ASP A 2 7.57 10.94 -1.29
CA ASP A 2 8.01 10.37 -2.57
C ASP A 2 6.82 9.69 -3.25
N ILE A 3 6.48 10.12 -4.47
CA ILE A 3 5.33 9.60 -5.23
C ILE A 3 5.84 8.87 -6.47
N HIS A 4 5.50 7.61 -6.60
CA HIS A 4 5.85 6.76 -7.74
C HIS A 4 4.59 6.26 -8.45
N VAL A 5 4.30 6.82 -9.62
CA VAL A 5 3.23 6.34 -10.50
C VAL A 5 3.83 5.37 -11.51
N LEU A 6 3.29 4.17 -11.59
CA LEU A 6 3.79 3.14 -12.50
C LEU A 6 3.53 3.54 -13.97
N ASN A 7 4.60 3.62 -14.74
CA ASN A 7 4.52 3.86 -16.20
C ASN A 7 4.91 2.58 -16.94
N HIS A 8 3.91 1.72 -17.20
CA HIS A 8 4.15 0.43 -17.84
C HIS A 8 2.95 -0.02 -18.69
N PRO A 9 3.14 -0.47 -19.96
CA PRO A 9 2.04 -0.85 -20.85
C PRO A 9 1.10 -1.93 -20.27
N LEU A 10 1.61 -2.85 -19.48
CA LEU A 10 0.76 -3.86 -18.82
C LEU A 10 -0.13 -3.25 -17.74
N VAL A 11 0.34 -2.22 -17.03
CA VAL A 11 -0.47 -1.49 -16.04
C VAL A 11 -1.60 -0.76 -16.75
N ASP A 12 -1.29 -0.03 -17.84
CA ASP A 12 -2.28 0.69 -18.64
C ASP A 12 -3.35 -0.24 -19.19
N HIS A 13 -2.92 -1.39 -19.75
CA HIS A 13 -3.84 -2.40 -20.26
C HIS A 13 -4.76 -2.94 -19.17
N LYS A 14 -4.21 -3.35 -18.03
CA LYS A 14 -4.97 -3.92 -16.92
C LYS A 14 -5.92 -2.89 -16.31
N LEU A 15 -5.50 -1.63 -16.16
CA LEU A 15 -6.37 -0.54 -15.71
C LEU A 15 -7.52 -0.29 -16.68
N THR A 16 -7.27 -0.34 -17.98
CA THR A 16 -8.32 -0.17 -19.00
C THR A 16 -9.42 -1.21 -18.80
N VAL A 17 -9.06 -2.49 -18.63
CA VAL A 17 -10.03 -3.56 -18.40
C VAL A 17 -10.71 -3.41 -17.03
N LEU A 18 -9.94 -3.08 -15.97
CA LEU A 18 -10.46 -2.89 -14.61
C LEU A 18 -11.53 -1.79 -14.55
N ARG A 19 -11.33 -0.69 -15.27
CA ARG A 19 -12.22 0.48 -15.30
C ARG A 19 -13.47 0.29 -16.16
N ASP A 20 -13.52 -0.74 -17.01
CA ASP A 20 -14.71 -1.00 -17.84
C ASP A 20 -15.88 -1.46 -16.96
N LYS A 21 -16.99 -0.73 -17.01
CA LYS A 21 -18.21 -1.03 -16.25
C LYS A 21 -18.79 -2.43 -16.52
N ASN A 22 -18.39 -3.06 -17.63
CA ASN A 22 -18.85 -4.41 -18.01
C ASN A 22 -17.91 -5.51 -17.48
N THR A 23 -16.82 -5.16 -16.82
CA THR A 23 -15.86 -6.14 -16.29
C THR A 23 -16.50 -6.97 -15.18
N PRO A 24 -16.55 -8.32 -15.33
CA PRO A 24 -17.08 -9.18 -14.31
C PRO A 24 -16.33 -9.09 -12.99
N SER A 25 -17.02 -9.27 -11.86
CA SER A 25 -16.40 -9.19 -10.52
C SER A 25 -15.24 -10.16 -10.31
N SER A 26 -15.25 -11.33 -10.97
CA SER A 26 -14.13 -12.28 -10.92
C SER A 26 -12.87 -11.69 -11.57
N THR A 27 -13.02 -11.20 -12.81
CA THR A 27 -11.94 -10.56 -13.57
C THR A 27 -11.43 -9.30 -12.85
N PHE A 28 -12.33 -8.50 -12.26
CA PHE A 28 -11.95 -7.34 -11.46
C PHE A 28 -11.03 -7.73 -10.30
N ARG A 29 -11.36 -8.79 -9.54
CA ARG A 29 -10.52 -9.26 -8.43
C ARG A 29 -9.18 -9.80 -8.89
N GLU A 30 -9.14 -10.51 -10.01
CA GLU A 30 -7.89 -11.00 -10.63
C GLU A 30 -7.00 -9.83 -11.03
N LEU A 31 -7.56 -8.82 -11.71
CA LEU A 31 -6.82 -7.62 -12.12
C LEU A 31 -6.28 -6.83 -10.93
N VAL A 32 -7.07 -6.70 -9.84
CA VAL A 32 -6.59 -6.08 -8.61
C VAL A 32 -5.36 -6.81 -8.08
N SER A 33 -5.40 -8.15 -7.96
CA SER A 33 -4.26 -8.94 -7.50
C SER A 33 -3.04 -8.77 -8.40
N GLU A 34 -3.22 -8.77 -9.72
CA GLU A 34 -2.14 -8.61 -10.69
C GLU A 34 -1.51 -7.21 -10.67
N LEU A 35 -2.33 -6.16 -10.59
CA LEU A 35 -1.84 -4.78 -10.47
C LEU A 35 -1.06 -4.60 -9.17
N VAL A 36 -1.59 -5.10 -8.05
CA VAL A 36 -0.91 -5.04 -6.76
C VAL A 36 0.42 -5.78 -6.77
N MET A 37 0.56 -6.88 -7.51
CA MET A 37 1.86 -7.55 -7.67
C MET A 37 2.87 -6.65 -8.40
N LEU A 38 2.45 -5.93 -9.43
CA LEU A 38 3.33 -4.98 -10.14
C LEU A 38 3.71 -3.80 -9.25
N GLU A 39 2.74 -3.26 -8.50
CA GLU A 39 3.00 -2.22 -7.50
C GLU A 39 3.94 -2.69 -6.39
N ALA A 40 3.74 -3.90 -5.87
CA ALA A 40 4.57 -4.49 -4.83
C ALA A 40 6.03 -4.65 -5.27
N TYR A 41 6.26 -5.02 -6.54
CA TYR A 41 7.61 -5.08 -7.10
C TYR A 41 8.30 -3.71 -7.02
N GLU A 42 7.62 -2.63 -7.38
CA GLU A 42 8.17 -1.28 -7.28
C GLU A 42 8.22 -0.76 -5.82
N ALA A 43 7.20 -1.06 -5.03
CA ALA A 43 7.14 -0.66 -3.63
C ALA A 43 8.29 -1.25 -2.80
N THR A 44 8.74 -2.45 -3.15
CA THR A 44 9.82 -3.17 -2.44
C THR A 44 11.22 -2.88 -2.96
N ARG A 45 11.38 -1.95 -3.92
CA ARG A 45 12.67 -1.63 -4.54
C ARG A 45 13.76 -1.24 -3.52
N ASP A 46 13.35 -0.60 -2.43
CA ASP A 46 14.23 -0.10 -1.38
C ASP A 46 14.25 -1.01 -0.13
N ILE A 47 13.74 -2.25 -0.25
CA ILE A 47 13.76 -3.18 0.88
C ILE A 47 15.21 -3.53 1.25
N GLU A 48 15.50 -3.45 2.54
CA GLU A 48 16.84 -3.72 3.02
C GLU A 48 17.17 -5.22 2.93
N VAL A 49 18.36 -5.53 2.42
CA VAL A 49 18.86 -6.90 2.34
C VAL A 49 20.24 -7.00 2.98
N VAL A 50 20.51 -8.14 3.63
CA VAL A 50 21.78 -8.47 4.28
C VAL A 50 22.43 -9.69 3.63
N ASP A 51 23.75 -9.76 3.77
CA ASP A 51 24.51 -10.91 3.30
C ASP A 51 24.18 -12.16 4.13
N LYS A 52 23.96 -13.29 3.45
CA LYS A 52 23.68 -14.58 4.08
C LYS A 52 24.52 -15.68 3.41
N PRO A 53 25.42 -16.33 4.15
CA PRO A 53 26.08 -17.53 3.66
C PRO A 53 25.06 -18.63 3.39
N ILE A 54 25.15 -19.22 2.20
CA ILE A 54 24.31 -20.35 1.78
C ILE A 54 25.18 -21.41 1.10
N GLU A 55 24.66 -22.61 0.96
CA GLU A 55 25.24 -23.67 0.18
C GLU A 55 24.31 -24.02 -0.99
N THR A 56 24.83 -23.93 -2.20
CA THR A 56 24.11 -24.37 -3.40
C THR A 56 24.44 -25.84 -3.66
N PRO A 57 23.74 -26.57 -4.55
CA PRO A 57 24.10 -27.93 -4.90
C PRO A 57 25.52 -28.11 -5.46
N VAL A 58 26.19 -27.03 -5.84
CA VAL A 58 27.50 -27.05 -6.48
C VAL A 58 28.60 -26.48 -5.56
N ALA A 59 28.34 -25.39 -4.85
CA ALA A 59 29.36 -24.70 -4.04
C ALA A 59 28.75 -23.75 -3.01
N PRO A 60 29.47 -23.43 -1.91
CA PRO A 60 29.10 -22.34 -1.00
C PRO A 60 29.13 -20.99 -1.70
N MET A 61 28.22 -20.07 -1.29
CA MET A 61 28.23 -18.70 -1.76
C MET A 61 27.64 -17.74 -0.71
N ILE A 62 27.81 -16.45 -0.94
CA ILE A 62 27.11 -15.39 -0.19
C ILE A 62 25.91 -14.96 -1.01
N GLY A 63 24.71 -15.20 -0.49
CA GLY A 63 23.44 -14.74 -1.04
C GLY A 63 22.95 -13.47 -0.32
N LYS A 64 21.76 -12.99 -0.71
CA LYS A 64 21.07 -11.85 -0.07
C LYS A 64 19.79 -12.36 0.59
N HIS A 65 19.46 -11.80 1.74
CA HIS A 65 18.25 -12.08 2.50
C HIS A 65 17.63 -10.77 2.98
N ILE A 66 16.30 -10.69 3.03
CA ILE A 66 15.62 -9.53 3.59
C ILE A 66 16.08 -9.34 5.04
N ALA A 67 16.44 -8.12 5.40
CA ALA A 67 16.90 -7.77 6.75
C ALA A 67 15.80 -7.99 7.79
N ALA A 68 16.21 -8.27 9.02
CA ALA A 68 15.31 -8.30 10.17
C ALA A 68 15.21 -6.89 10.80
N PRO A 69 14.06 -6.52 11.37
CA PRO A 69 12.82 -7.29 11.46
C PRO A 69 12.09 -7.39 10.10
N ALA A 70 11.35 -8.47 9.88
CA ALA A 70 10.59 -8.66 8.66
C ALA A 70 9.59 -7.50 8.45
N PRO A 71 9.35 -7.07 7.20
CA PRO A 71 8.36 -6.05 6.90
C PRO A 71 6.96 -6.49 7.30
N ILE A 72 6.06 -5.53 7.44
CA ILE A 72 4.66 -5.78 7.73
C ILE A 72 3.76 -5.20 6.65
N ILE A 73 2.75 -5.98 6.22
CA ILE A 73 1.70 -5.54 5.30
C ILE A 73 0.47 -5.21 6.14
N VAL A 74 -0.07 -4.02 5.94
CA VAL A 74 -1.21 -3.50 6.70
C VAL A 74 -2.34 -3.08 5.75
N PRO A 75 -3.30 -3.98 5.44
CA PRO A 75 -4.49 -3.59 4.72
C PRO A 75 -5.39 -2.68 5.58
N VAL A 76 -5.82 -1.57 4.97
CA VAL A 76 -6.89 -0.75 5.53
C VAL A 76 -8.21 -1.43 5.24
N LEU A 77 -8.85 -1.88 6.30
CA LEU A 77 -10.10 -2.62 6.18
C LEU A 77 -11.27 -1.69 5.83
N ARG A 78 -12.15 -2.14 4.99
CA ARG A 78 -12.29 -3.47 4.37
C ARG A 78 -11.65 -3.58 3.00
N ALA A 79 -11.52 -2.44 2.25
CA ALA A 79 -11.12 -2.41 0.84
C ALA A 79 -9.71 -2.99 0.59
N GLY A 80 -8.74 -2.69 1.49
CA GLY A 80 -7.38 -3.20 1.39
C GLY A 80 -7.24 -4.72 1.43
N LEU A 81 -8.25 -5.45 1.90
CA LEU A 81 -8.24 -6.93 1.86
C LEU A 81 -8.12 -7.48 0.44
N GLY A 82 -8.69 -6.79 -0.55
CA GLY A 82 -8.61 -7.20 -1.94
C GLY A 82 -7.18 -7.17 -2.51
N MET A 83 -6.29 -6.40 -1.88
CA MET A 83 -4.90 -6.24 -2.30
C MET A 83 -3.93 -7.21 -1.59
N LEU A 84 -4.37 -7.84 -0.50
CA LEU A 84 -3.49 -8.61 0.38
C LEU A 84 -2.84 -9.81 -0.32
N ASP A 85 -3.59 -10.51 -1.16
CA ASP A 85 -3.09 -11.67 -1.91
C ASP A 85 -1.93 -11.29 -2.85
N GLY A 86 -2.05 -10.17 -3.57
CA GLY A 86 -0.98 -9.66 -4.44
C GLY A 86 0.28 -9.31 -3.66
N MET A 87 0.15 -8.61 -2.53
CA MET A 87 1.28 -8.24 -1.68
C MET A 87 1.98 -9.46 -1.06
N THR A 88 1.22 -10.41 -0.50
CA THR A 88 1.79 -11.60 0.16
C THR A 88 2.45 -12.58 -0.82
N LYS A 89 2.00 -12.62 -2.07
CA LYS A 89 2.71 -13.36 -3.13
C LYS A 89 4.09 -12.79 -3.43
N MET A 90 4.24 -11.47 -3.36
CA MET A 90 5.52 -10.80 -3.60
C MET A 90 6.45 -10.86 -2.39
N ILE A 91 5.92 -10.74 -1.17
CA ILE A 91 6.68 -10.76 0.08
C ILE A 91 6.11 -11.85 1.01
N PRO A 92 6.34 -13.14 0.72
CA PRO A 92 5.76 -14.22 1.51
C PRO A 92 6.22 -14.27 2.98
N SER A 93 7.37 -13.64 3.27
CA SER A 93 7.94 -13.56 4.62
C SER A 93 7.42 -12.39 5.44
N ALA A 94 6.65 -11.47 4.86
CA ALA A 94 6.08 -10.33 5.58
C ALA A 94 5.02 -10.80 6.59
N GLU A 95 5.01 -10.14 7.75
CA GLU A 95 3.88 -10.26 8.67
C GLU A 95 2.66 -9.50 8.12
N VAL A 96 1.48 -9.88 8.59
CA VAL A 96 0.24 -9.19 8.22
C VAL A 96 -0.41 -8.63 9.49
N GLY A 97 -0.61 -7.31 9.50
CA GLY A 97 -1.43 -6.64 10.50
C GLY A 97 -2.72 -6.12 9.87
N PHE A 98 -3.71 -5.77 10.68
CA PHE A 98 -4.98 -5.26 10.17
C PHE A 98 -5.37 -3.97 10.86
N LEU A 99 -5.77 -2.97 10.08
CA LEU A 99 -6.24 -1.69 10.57
C LEU A 99 -7.60 -1.35 9.96
N GLY A 100 -8.64 -1.36 10.79
CA GLY A 100 -10.00 -1.00 10.38
C GLY A 100 -10.26 0.46 10.69
N MET A 101 -10.56 1.25 9.66
CA MET A 101 -10.87 2.67 9.77
C MET A 101 -12.19 2.99 9.08
N LYS A 102 -12.95 3.92 9.64
CA LYS A 102 -14.16 4.48 9.02
C LYS A 102 -14.23 5.97 9.30
N ARG A 103 -14.92 6.70 8.44
CA ARG A 103 -15.26 8.10 8.72
C ARG A 103 -16.23 8.15 9.90
N ASP A 104 -16.04 9.16 10.75
CA ASP A 104 -17.03 9.49 11.76
C ASP A 104 -18.30 10.02 11.10
N GLU A 105 -19.46 9.50 11.46
CA GLU A 105 -20.74 9.92 10.90
C GLU A 105 -21.16 11.31 11.42
N GLU A 106 -20.74 11.66 12.64
CA GLU A 106 -21.02 12.95 13.26
C GLU A 106 -19.99 14.02 12.86
N ASN A 107 -18.74 13.61 12.59
CA ASN A 107 -17.67 14.48 12.16
C ASN A 107 -16.88 13.88 10.97
N PRO A 108 -17.35 14.10 9.72
CA PRO A 108 -16.77 13.47 8.52
C PRO A 108 -15.28 13.77 8.27
N THR A 109 -14.71 14.76 8.97
CA THR A 109 -13.27 15.06 8.90
C THR A 109 -12.42 14.16 9.78
N GLN A 110 -13.05 13.43 10.74
CA GLN A 110 -12.37 12.52 11.64
C GLN A 110 -12.48 11.07 11.15
N GLN A 111 -11.42 10.30 11.45
CA GLN A 111 -11.38 8.86 11.20
C GLN A 111 -11.47 8.12 12.54
N ILE A 112 -12.33 7.12 12.59
CA ILE A 112 -12.48 6.24 13.77
C ILE A 112 -11.83 4.90 13.44
N THR A 113 -10.91 4.46 14.32
CA THR A 113 -10.34 3.11 14.26
C THR A 113 -11.30 2.14 14.96
N TYR A 114 -11.89 1.22 14.21
CA TYR A 114 -12.81 0.21 14.76
C TYR A 114 -12.19 -1.18 14.89
N ALA A 115 -11.06 -1.42 14.26
CA ALA A 115 -10.32 -2.68 14.37
C ALA A 115 -8.82 -2.41 14.35
N ASN A 116 -8.10 -3.06 15.26
CA ASN A 116 -6.64 -3.00 15.35
C ASN A 116 -6.10 -4.40 15.67
N ARG A 117 -5.30 -4.93 14.75
CA ARG A 117 -4.52 -6.17 14.91
C ARG A 117 -3.10 -5.92 14.39
N LEU A 118 -2.43 -4.97 15.01
CA LEU A 118 -1.04 -4.61 14.73
C LEU A 118 -0.16 -5.00 15.92
N PRO A 119 1.13 -5.29 15.71
CA PRO A 119 2.12 -5.34 16.79
C PRO A 119 2.13 -4.02 17.58
N GLU A 120 2.44 -4.11 18.87
CA GLU A 120 2.55 -2.92 19.73
C GLU A 120 3.73 -2.03 19.35
N ASP A 121 4.82 -2.64 18.85
CA ASP A 121 6.04 -1.95 18.40
C ASP A 121 6.35 -2.28 16.94
N LEU A 122 6.47 -1.24 16.13
CA LEU A 122 6.83 -1.27 14.72
C LEU A 122 8.20 -0.63 14.45
N THR A 123 8.97 -0.36 15.50
CA THR A 123 10.29 0.27 15.39
C THR A 123 11.22 -0.54 14.48
N GLY A 124 11.85 0.13 13.53
CA GLY A 124 12.79 -0.48 12.57
C GLY A 124 12.14 -1.36 11.49
N ARG A 125 10.81 -1.46 11.47
CA ARG A 125 10.10 -2.23 10.44
C ARG A 125 9.68 -1.33 9.28
N GLN A 126 9.85 -1.82 8.05
CA GLN A 126 9.18 -1.24 6.89
C GLN A 126 7.73 -1.67 6.87
N CYS A 127 6.82 -0.70 6.78
CA CYS A 127 5.38 -0.91 6.78
C CYS A 127 4.81 -0.66 5.39
N PHE A 128 4.13 -1.66 4.82
CA PHE A 128 3.38 -1.53 3.56
C PHE A 128 1.90 -1.34 3.88
N LEU A 129 1.42 -0.10 3.77
CA LEU A 129 0.02 0.26 3.99
C LEU A 129 -0.72 0.13 2.67
N ILE A 130 -1.75 -0.72 2.59
CA ILE A 130 -2.45 -1.01 1.34
C ILE A 130 -3.92 -0.59 1.41
N ASP A 131 -4.33 0.28 0.48
CA ASP A 131 -5.70 0.76 0.32
C ASP A 131 -5.92 1.06 -1.18
N PRO A 132 -6.89 0.45 -1.86
CA PRO A 132 -6.99 0.54 -3.32
C PRO A 132 -7.20 1.95 -3.86
N MET A 133 -7.82 2.84 -3.09
CA MET A 133 -8.29 4.14 -3.58
C MET A 133 -7.86 5.29 -2.70
N LEU A 134 -6.94 6.10 -3.18
CA LEU A 134 -6.57 7.38 -2.55
C LEU A 134 -7.49 8.50 -3.08
N ALA A 135 -8.68 8.64 -2.49
CA ALA A 135 -9.62 9.68 -2.85
C ALA A 135 -9.29 11.01 -2.14
N THR A 136 -9.75 11.20 -0.91
CA THR A 136 -9.54 12.45 -0.15
C THR A 136 -8.25 12.45 0.69
N GLY A 137 -7.59 11.31 0.86
CA GLY A 137 -6.36 11.16 1.62
C GLY A 137 -6.52 11.01 3.14
N GLY A 138 -7.68 11.33 3.71
CA GLY A 138 -7.87 11.34 5.16
C GLY A 138 -7.62 9.97 5.83
N THR A 139 -8.08 8.89 5.21
CA THR A 139 -7.85 7.53 5.71
C THR A 139 -6.36 7.17 5.71
N LEU A 140 -5.65 7.51 4.63
CA LEU A 140 -4.23 7.20 4.49
C LEU A 140 -3.39 7.98 5.51
N VAL A 141 -3.67 9.27 5.72
CA VAL A 141 -3.01 10.10 6.75
C VAL A 141 -3.25 9.54 8.14
N ALA A 142 -4.50 9.25 8.49
CA ALA A 142 -4.84 8.71 9.80
C ALA A 142 -4.19 7.34 10.05
N ALA A 143 -4.18 6.44 9.04
CA ALA A 143 -3.52 5.15 9.14
C ALA A 143 -2.00 5.31 9.32
N THR A 144 -1.38 6.24 8.59
CA THR A 144 0.06 6.53 8.71
C THR A 144 0.41 7.03 10.11
N HIS A 145 -0.35 7.96 10.66
CA HIS A 145 -0.16 8.45 12.03
C HIS A 145 -0.31 7.30 13.05
N TYR A 146 -1.30 6.44 12.86
CA TYR A 146 -1.54 5.30 13.73
C TYR A 146 -0.38 4.30 13.74
N LEU A 147 0.28 4.07 12.59
CA LEU A 147 1.51 3.27 12.52
C LEU A 147 2.69 4.00 13.17
N ALA A 148 2.81 5.31 12.96
CA ALA A 148 3.87 6.13 13.52
C ALA A 148 3.85 6.19 15.05
N GLU A 149 2.66 6.22 15.67
CA GLU A 149 2.47 6.12 17.12
C GLU A 149 3.04 4.81 17.71
N ARG A 150 3.18 3.77 16.89
CA ARG A 150 3.83 2.49 17.23
C ARG A 150 5.30 2.41 16.85
N GLY A 151 5.90 3.53 16.50
CA GLY A 151 7.32 3.58 16.16
C GLY A 151 7.67 3.38 14.69
N ALA A 152 6.69 3.19 13.80
CA ALA A 152 6.96 3.09 12.37
C ALA A 152 7.55 4.41 11.83
N LYS A 153 8.68 4.33 11.10
CA LYS A 153 9.37 5.47 10.48
C LYS A 153 9.57 5.31 8.99
N ASP A 154 9.40 4.12 8.44
CA ASP A 154 9.49 3.80 7.01
C ASP A 154 8.16 3.19 6.57
N ILE A 155 7.34 3.98 5.87
CA ILE A 155 5.99 3.60 5.47
C ILE A 155 5.86 3.78 3.97
N THR A 156 5.53 2.70 3.29
CA THR A 156 5.19 2.71 1.86
C THR A 156 3.69 2.43 1.70
N ALA A 157 2.95 3.40 1.20
CA ALA A 157 1.56 3.21 0.83
C ALA A 157 1.47 2.69 -0.61
N VAL A 158 0.57 1.74 -0.84
CA VAL A 158 0.28 1.15 -2.16
C VAL A 158 -1.20 1.35 -2.44
N CYS A 159 -1.51 2.09 -3.49
CA CYS A 159 -2.87 2.40 -3.91
C CYS A 159 -3.00 2.21 -5.42
N ILE A 160 -4.04 1.52 -5.88
CA ILE A 160 -4.23 1.29 -7.33
C ILE A 160 -4.49 2.63 -8.03
N LEU A 161 -5.39 3.43 -7.48
CA LEU A 161 -5.76 4.72 -8.05
C LEU A 161 -5.68 5.85 -7.02
N GLY A 162 -5.33 7.04 -7.47
CA GLY A 162 -5.31 8.24 -6.64
C GLY A 162 -5.93 9.44 -7.34
N ALA A 163 -6.32 10.45 -6.56
CA ALA A 163 -6.76 11.75 -7.03
C ALA A 163 -5.79 12.85 -6.57
N PRO A 164 -5.61 13.94 -7.36
CA PRO A 164 -4.73 15.05 -7.00
C PRO A 164 -5.08 15.68 -5.63
N GLU A 165 -6.37 15.77 -5.31
CA GLU A 165 -6.85 16.30 -4.04
C GLU A 165 -6.35 15.46 -2.85
N GLY A 166 -6.41 14.11 -2.99
CA GLY A 166 -5.91 13.20 -1.97
C GLY A 166 -4.39 13.23 -1.83
N LEU A 167 -3.68 13.29 -2.96
CA LEU A 167 -2.22 13.42 -2.97
C LEU A 167 -1.77 14.67 -2.22
N LYS A 168 -2.39 15.82 -2.54
CA LYS A 168 -2.12 17.10 -1.88
C LYS A 168 -2.42 17.02 -0.38
N PHE A 169 -3.58 16.48 0.00
CA PHE A 169 -3.95 16.36 1.41
C PHE A 169 -2.96 15.50 2.19
N VAL A 170 -2.53 14.37 1.62
CA VAL A 170 -1.51 13.51 2.25
C VAL A 170 -0.20 14.25 2.42
N GLU A 171 0.29 14.96 1.39
CA GLU A 171 1.54 15.72 1.45
C GLU A 171 1.53 16.82 2.52
N GLU A 172 0.39 17.52 2.67
CA GLU A 172 0.23 18.61 3.64
C GLU A 172 0.05 18.16 5.09
N ASN A 173 -0.35 16.89 5.32
CA ASN A 173 -0.76 16.41 6.64
C ASN A 173 0.12 15.27 7.19
N LEU A 174 1.14 14.81 6.48
CA LEU A 174 2.08 13.83 6.99
C LEU A 174 3.15 14.47 7.88
N ASP A 175 3.54 13.73 8.93
CA ASP A 175 4.70 14.09 9.74
C ASP A 175 5.98 13.99 8.89
N PRO A 176 6.74 15.10 8.73
CA PRO A 176 7.98 15.10 7.93
C PRO A 176 9.08 14.19 8.47
N SER A 177 8.97 13.71 9.72
CA SER A 177 9.92 12.74 10.29
C SER A 177 9.71 11.31 9.78
N ILE A 178 8.60 11.04 9.09
CA ILE A 178 8.28 9.74 8.50
C ILE A 178 8.84 9.69 7.07
N LYS A 179 9.66 8.69 6.78
CA LYS A 179 10.02 8.35 5.41
C LYS A 179 8.78 7.73 4.75
N PHE A 180 8.07 8.53 3.94
CA PHE A 180 6.83 8.11 3.31
C PHE A 180 6.98 8.04 1.79
N LYS A 181 6.66 6.87 1.24
CA LYS A 181 6.59 6.60 -0.19
C LYS A 181 5.16 6.20 -0.56
N LEU A 182 4.69 6.69 -1.70
CA LEU A 182 3.39 6.31 -2.26
C LEU A 182 3.59 5.71 -3.64
N VAL A 183 3.07 4.50 -3.85
CA VAL A 183 3.09 3.80 -5.14
C VAL A 183 1.66 3.71 -5.67
N LEU A 184 1.47 4.07 -6.94
CA LEU A 184 0.18 4.15 -7.61
C LEU A 184 0.26 3.55 -9.02
N CYS A 185 -0.80 2.89 -9.47
CA CYS A 185 -0.94 2.53 -10.88
C CYS A 185 -1.31 3.75 -11.75
N ALA A 186 -2.20 4.61 -11.25
CA ALA A 186 -2.56 5.84 -11.95
C ALA A 186 -3.10 6.92 -11.00
N VAL A 187 -3.06 8.16 -11.49
CA VAL A 187 -3.71 9.32 -10.85
C VAL A 187 -4.80 9.81 -11.79
N ASP A 188 -6.04 9.89 -11.29
CA ASP A 188 -7.18 10.44 -12.03
C ASP A 188 -7.12 11.96 -12.10
N GLU A 189 -7.90 12.57 -12.98
CA GLU A 189 -7.88 14.02 -13.18
C GLU A 189 -8.41 14.79 -11.97
N LYS A 190 -9.43 14.25 -11.30
CA LYS A 190 -10.08 14.87 -10.13
C LYS A 190 -11.02 13.91 -9.42
N LEU A 191 -11.48 14.32 -8.24
CA LEU A 191 -12.66 13.74 -7.59
C LEU A 191 -13.96 14.31 -8.16
N ASN A 192 -15.05 13.56 -8.02
CA ASN A 192 -16.42 14.06 -8.14
C ASN A 192 -17.20 13.80 -6.83
N ASP A 193 -18.48 14.12 -6.81
CA ASP A 193 -19.33 13.97 -5.60
C ASP A 193 -19.46 12.51 -5.13
N LEU A 194 -19.16 11.56 -5.97
CA LEU A 194 -19.27 10.12 -5.66
C LEU A 194 -17.91 9.52 -5.26
N SER A 195 -16.87 9.74 -6.05
CA SER A 195 -15.52 9.18 -5.84
C SER A 195 -14.53 9.71 -6.89
N LEU A 196 -13.49 8.90 -7.20
CA LEU A 196 -12.62 9.08 -8.36
C LEU A 196 -13.43 9.03 -9.65
N ILE A 197 -13.11 9.90 -10.60
CA ILE A 197 -13.95 10.12 -11.79
C ILE A 197 -14.01 8.92 -12.75
N HIS A 198 -12.98 8.10 -12.76
CA HIS A 198 -12.84 6.96 -13.66
C HIS A 198 -12.75 5.61 -12.93
N ILE A 199 -13.61 5.40 -11.96
CA ILE A 199 -13.69 4.14 -11.21
C ILE A 199 -15.04 3.46 -11.42
#